data_a91c21770b40cc4c770d8ff123367c93
#
_entry.id   a91c21770b40cc4c770d8ff123367c93
#
_cell.length_a   1.000
_cell.length_b   1.000
_cell.length_c   1.000
_cell.angle_alpha   90.00
_cell.angle_beta   90.00
_cell.angle_gamma   90.00
#
_symmetry.space_group_name_H-M   'P 1'
#
loop_
_entity.id
_entity.type
_entity.pdbx_description
1 polymer ?
#
loop_
_entity_poly.entity_id
_entity_poly.type
_entity_poly.pdbx_seq_one_letter_code
_entity_poly.pdbx_strand_id
1 'polypeptide(L)'
;MGAGKLSRFFKLIRIHHHVGVSEAALRTRMQQMELLLPQFQEACEQQVNQQKRKVVVAMDETFFGDFLILVLMDLSSGYLLLEDISDDRRFETWHAKTSPRLEALGIEVSHAISDRAKALIKLAVTGFECDSGADLFHAQQDLSRWLGSKLARHAATAEKQLIVAQAAEEKMPETATTAERQALKEQSLNARKDYDQARQVQTTYHKNLRGVSDAIHPFSLSDSSPNDAEKIAQELETRAKAIAQLAGEQDISGHKDVMKKFRNQIQPLAVSVSFWWCWVSETLQGLAVDKDLEDWLTTTLLPVVYWHRQLHLTQNSQASEHYRKTWTQASHTLEAHPFSATFAARQESSSPQKR
;
A
#
# COMPACT_ATOMS: atom_id res chain seq x y z
N MET A 1 -7.31 22.24 8.89
CA MET A 1 -8.57 22.73 9.55
C MET A 1 -8.34 24.16 10.01
N GLY A 2 -9.16 25.15 9.61
CA GLY A 2 -8.94 26.57 10.02
C GLY A 2 -9.31 26.82 11.49
N ALA A 3 -8.74 27.88 12.08
CA ALA A 3 -8.88 28.24 13.51
C ALA A 3 -10.34 28.30 13.99
N GLY A 4 -11.28 28.78 13.17
CA GLY A 4 -12.71 28.82 13.50
C GLY A 4 -13.34 27.43 13.65
N LYS A 5 -13.00 26.46 12.78
CA LYS A 5 -13.47 25.08 12.90
C LYS A 5 -12.85 24.38 14.11
N LEU A 6 -11.57 24.62 14.40
CA LEU A 6 -10.87 24.12 15.59
C LEU A 6 -11.49 24.68 16.87
N SER A 7 -11.78 25.99 16.93
CA SER A 7 -12.45 26.62 18.08
C SER A 7 -13.80 25.96 18.37
N ARG A 8 -14.63 25.72 17.33
CA ARG A 8 -15.92 25.02 17.48
C ARG A 8 -15.73 23.59 17.98
N PHE A 9 -14.77 22.85 17.42
CA PHE A 9 -14.45 21.48 17.85
C PHE A 9 -14.02 21.43 19.32
N PHE A 10 -13.08 22.30 19.73
CA PHE A 10 -12.63 22.34 21.15
C PHE A 10 -13.72 22.75 22.12
N LYS A 11 -14.67 23.61 21.71
CA LYS A 11 -15.88 23.90 22.49
C LYS A 11 -16.77 22.68 22.62
N LEU A 12 -16.97 21.92 21.54
CA LEU A 12 -17.80 20.72 21.53
C LEU A 12 -17.26 19.64 22.49
N ILE A 13 -15.95 19.42 22.51
CA ILE A 13 -15.30 18.45 23.43
C ILE A 13 -14.94 19.06 24.80
N ARG A 14 -15.42 20.26 25.09
CA ARG A 14 -15.28 20.98 26.37
C ARG A 14 -13.85 21.32 26.82
N ILE A 15 -12.85 21.23 25.93
CA ILE A 15 -11.47 21.65 26.24
C ILE A 15 -11.37 23.14 26.54
N HIS A 16 -12.30 23.97 26.07
CA HIS A 16 -12.35 25.40 26.30
C HIS A 16 -12.44 25.82 27.78
N HIS A 17 -12.74 24.89 28.69
CA HIS A 17 -12.72 25.12 30.14
C HIS A 17 -11.29 25.12 30.71
N HIS A 18 -10.34 24.56 30.01
CA HIS A 18 -8.96 24.37 30.48
C HIS A 18 -7.93 25.21 29.73
N VAL A 19 -8.22 25.58 28.48
CA VAL A 19 -7.30 26.32 27.61
C VAL A 19 -8.04 27.37 26.77
N GLY A 20 -7.35 28.41 26.40
CA GLY A 20 -7.87 29.45 25.50
C GLY A 20 -8.09 28.91 24.10
N VAL A 21 -9.33 28.74 23.70
CA VAL A 21 -9.75 28.18 22.40
C VAL A 21 -10.47 29.20 21.52
N SER A 22 -10.33 30.51 21.80
CA SER A 22 -10.88 31.53 20.90
C SER A 22 -10.22 31.43 19.52
N GLU A 23 -10.96 31.81 18.49
CA GLU A 23 -10.42 31.75 17.11
C GLU A 23 -9.14 32.59 16.98
N ALA A 24 -9.07 33.77 17.62
CA ALA A 24 -7.89 34.61 17.63
C ALA A 24 -6.69 33.93 18.31
N ALA A 25 -6.89 33.33 19.51
CA ALA A 25 -5.84 32.63 20.21
C ALA A 25 -5.30 31.44 19.43
N LEU A 26 -6.19 30.66 18.81
CA LEU A 26 -5.79 29.54 17.96
C LEU A 26 -5.04 30.00 16.71
N ARG A 27 -5.47 31.06 16.05
CA ARG A 27 -4.76 31.65 14.92
C ARG A 27 -3.35 32.10 15.29
N THR A 28 -3.20 32.80 16.42
CA THR A 28 -1.86 33.19 16.92
C THR A 28 -0.99 31.98 17.19
N ARG A 29 -1.53 30.91 17.80
CA ARG A 29 -0.76 29.66 18.05
C ARG A 29 -0.37 28.95 16.75
N MET A 30 -1.28 28.90 15.77
CA MET A 30 -0.94 28.34 14.46
C MET A 30 0.18 29.11 13.78
N GLN A 31 0.13 30.44 13.78
CA GLN A 31 1.21 31.26 13.25
C GLN A 31 2.55 31.06 13.99
N GLN A 32 2.51 30.92 15.32
CA GLN A 32 3.70 30.60 16.10
C GLN A 32 4.27 29.23 15.73
N MET A 33 3.43 28.22 15.55
CA MET A 33 3.86 26.90 15.10
C MET A 33 4.48 26.94 13.70
N GLU A 34 3.88 27.67 12.76
CA GLU A 34 4.42 27.86 11.42
C GLU A 34 5.84 28.43 11.41
N LEU A 35 6.15 29.33 12.36
CA LEU A 35 7.48 29.91 12.53
C LEU A 35 8.48 28.96 13.25
N LEU A 36 7.98 28.13 14.16
CA LEU A 36 8.83 27.24 14.96
C LEU A 36 9.14 25.92 14.30
N LEU A 37 8.23 25.41 13.45
CA LEU A 37 8.39 24.11 12.78
C LEU A 37 9.68 24.02 11.96
N PRO A 38 10.05 25.00 11.11
CA PRO A 38 11.30 24.95 10.36
C PRO A 38 12.53 24.91 11.25
N GLN A 39 12.54 25.70 12.35
CA GLN A 39 13.65 25.72 13.31
C GLN A 39 13.79 24.39 14.06
N PHE A 40 12.68 23.79 14.46
CA PHE A 40 12.66 22.48 15.09
C PHE A 40 13.14 21.39 14.11
N GLN A 41 12.69 21.45 12.88
CA GLN A 41 13.13 20.54 11.82
C GLN A 41 14.65 20.65 11.61
N GLU A 42 15.16 21.84 11.44
CA GLU A 42 16.60 22.08 11.27
C GLU A 42 17.42 21.57 12.46
N ALA A 43 16.96 21.81 13.69
CA ALA A 43 17.63 21.29 14.89
C ALA A 43 17.62 19.75 14.95
N CYS A 44 16.52 19.09 14.57
CA CYS A 44 16.46 17.65 14.47
C CYS A 44 17.39 17.11 13.39
N GLU A 45 17.44 17.75 12.23
CA GLU A 45 18.31 17.36 11.12
C GLU A 45 19.79 17.48 11.45
N GLN A 46 20.21 18.52 12.15
CA GLN A 46 21.58 18.69 12.62
C GLN A 46 22.03 17.56 13.57
N GLN A 47 21.10 17.01 14.38
CA GLN A 47 21.41 15.86 15.25
C GLN A 47 21.55 14.55 14.48
N VAL A 48 20.86 14.41 13.36
CA VAL A 48 20.85 13.18 12.55
C VAL A 48 21.99 13.14 11.55
N ASN A 49 22.51 14.26 11.12
CA ASN A 49 23.47 14.43 10.02
C ASN A 49 24.90 13.92 10.31
N GLN A 50 25.14 13.17 11.41
CA GLN A 50 26.50 12.73 11.78
C GLN A 50 26.98 11.46 11.06
N GLN A 51 26.14 10.75 10.32
CA GLN A 51 26.51 9.53 9.59
C GLN A 51 25.81 9.43 8.24
N LYS A 52 26.56 9.08 7.19
CA LYS A 52 25.96 8.74 5.90
C LYS A 52 24.99 7.57 6.06
N ARG A 53 23.78 7.72 5.53
CA ARG A 53 22.70 6.73 5.65
C ARG A 53 22.17 6.37 4.28
N LYS A 54 21.98 5.07 4.06
CA LYS A 54 21.25 4.57 2.91
C LYS A 54 19.76 4.50 3.24
N VAL A 55 18.92 5.04 2.37
CA VAL A 55 17.46 5.06 2.53
C VAL A 55 16.74 4.57 1.28
N VAL A 56 15.56 4.03 1.46
CA VAL A 56 14.60 3.77 0.39
C VAL A 56 13.60 4.91 0.37
N VAL A 57 13.40 5.52 -0.79
CA VAL A 57 12.51 6.68 -0.91
C VAL A 57 11.26 6.39 -1.71
N ALA A 58 10.16 7.06 -1.36
CA ALA A 58 9.00 7.23 -2.22
C ALA A 58 9.03 8.64 -2.83
N MET A 59 8.70 8.70 -4.11
CA MET A 59 8.57 9.94 -4.87
C MET A 59 7.16 10.05 -5.42
N ASP A 60 6.50 11.15 -5.16
CA ASP A 60 5.15 11.43 -5.65
C ASP A 60 4.95 12.91 -5.97
N GLU A 61 3.96 13.19 -6.80
CA GLU A 61 3.54 14.52 -7.19
C GLU A 61 2.07 14.70 -6.80
N THR A 62 1.79 15.72 -6.01
CA THR A 62 0.42 16.01 -5.58
C THR A 62 0.02 17.44 -5.90
N PHE A 63 -1.28 17.70 -5.91
CA PHE A 63 -1.82 19.05 -6.13
C PHE A 63 -2.59 19.51 -4.90
N PHE A 64 -2.28 20.71 -4.44
CA PHE A 64 -3.07 21.40 -3.44
C PHE A 64 -3.65 22.68 -4.05
N GLY A 65 -4.91 22.63 -4.43
CA GLY A 65 -5.51 23.64 -5.30
C GLY A 65 -4.81 23.66 -6.65
N ASP A 66 -4.24 24.80 -7.02
CA ASP A 66 -3.51 25.00 -8.27
C ASP A 66 -1.99 24.78 -8.12
N PHE A 67 -1.51 24.47 -6.92
CA PHE A 67 -0.08 24.28 -6.64
C PHE A 67 0.32 22.83 -6.84
N LEU A 68 1.34 22.62 -7.66
CA LEU A 68 2.04 21.33 -7.78
C LEU A 68 3.04 21.22 -6.62
N ILE A 69 2.99 20.13 -5.90
CA ILE A 69 3.90 19.82 -4.78
C ILE A 69 4.67 18.56 -5.12
N LEU A 70 6.00 18.66 -5.04
CA LEU A 70 6.91 17.53 -5.18
C LEU A 70 7.18 16.96 -3.79
N VAL A 71 7.02 15.65 -3.62
CA VAL A 71 7.19 14.97 -2.34
C VAL A 71 8.24 13.86 -2.45
N LEU A 72 9.25 13.91 -1.59
CA LEU A 72 10.24 12.85 -1.39
C LEU A 72 10.20 12.40 0.06
N MET A 73 9.96 11.13 0.32
CA MET A 73 9.82 10.59 1.66
C MET A 73 10.74 9.38 1.89
N ASP A 74 11.40 9.32 3.02
CA ASP A 74 12.05 8.09 3.50
C ASP A 74 10.99 7.09 3.96
N LEU A 75 10.91 5.95 3.30
CA LEU A 75 9.92 4.91 3.58
C LEU A 75 10.12 4.20 4.92
N SER A 76 11.32 4.19 5.43
CA SER A 76 11.62 3.51 6.71
C SER A 76 11.14 4.29 7.92
N SER A 77 11.32 5.60 7.90
CA SER A 77 10.96 6.51 9.00
C SER A 77 9.65 7.25 8.77
N GLY A 78 9.18 7.35 7.51
CA GLY A 78 8.06 8.21 7.12
C GLY A 78 8.44 9.70 7.11
N TYR A 79 9.73 10.04 7.17
CA TYR A 79 10.20 11.42 7.18
C TYR A 79 10.14 12.04 5.78
N LEU A 80 9.56 13.24 5.67
CA LEU A 80 9.52 14.02 4.43
C LEU A 80 10.89 14.67 4.19
N LEU A 81 11.66 14.11 3.28
CA LEU A 81 12.96 14.64 2.86
C LEU A 81 12.82 15.91 2.05
N LEU A 82 11.78 15.97 1.21
CA LEU A 82 11.40 17.15 0.44
C LEU A 82 9.87 17.22 0.36
N GLU A 83 9.35 18.41 0.64
CA GLU A 83 7.99 18.83 0.31
C GLU A 83 8.10 20.26 -0.21
N ASP A 84 7.96 20.47 -1.52
CA ASP A 84 8.21 21.78 -2.11
C ASP A 84 7.26 22.07 -3.27
N ILE A 85 6.84 23.35 -3.36
CA ILE A 85 6.01 23.85 -4.46
C ILE A 85 6.88 23.97 -5.71
N SER A 86 6.33 23.55 -6.84
CA SER A 86 7.02 23.56 -8.11
C SER A 86 6.13 24.03 -9.24
N ASP A 87 6.74 24.69 -10.23
CA ASP A 87 6.05 25.11 -11.46
C ASP A 87 5.95 23.96 -12.47
N ASP A 88 6.84 22.97 -12.36
CA ASP A 88 6.86 21.82 -13.23
C ASP A 88 7.39 20.56 -12.50
N ARG A 89 7.25 19.41 -13.18
CA ARG A 89 7.64 18.08 -12.69
C ARG A 89 8.73 17.44 -13.57
N ARG A 90 9.60 18.24 -14.18
CA ARG A 90 10.68 17.73 -15.00
C ARG A 90 11.79 17.15 -14.14
N PHE A 91 12.58 16.27 -14.76
CA PHE A 91 13.76 15.69 -14.12
C PHE A 91 14.70 16.75 -13.55
N GLU A 92 14.98 17.78 -14.35
CA GLU A 92 15.91 18.86 -13.99
C GLU A 92 15.44 19.59 -12.71
N THR A 93 14.16 19.84 -12.61
CA THR A 93 13.54 20.50 -11.44
C THR A 93 13.60 19.61 -10.19
N TRP A 94 13.22 18.35 -10.35
CA TRP A 94 13.35 17.36 -9.28
C TRP A 94 14.79 17.22 -8.80
N HIS A 95 15.74 17.04 -9.72
CA HIS A 95 17.17 16.88 -9.40
C HIS A 95 17.73 18.10 -8.69
N ALA A 96 17.44 19.32 -9.18
CA ALA A 96 17.89 20.57 -8.57
C ALA A 96 17.40 20.77 -7.14
N LYS A 97 16.18 20.27 -6.81
CA LYS A 97 15.59 20.39 -5.47
C LYS A 97 16.05 19.26 -4.53
N THR A 98 16.18 18.04 -5.02
CA THR A 98 16.47 16.86 -4.19
C THR A 98 17.97 16.71 -3.88
N SER A 99 18.87 16.91 -4.87
CA SER A 99 20.30 16.64 -4.69
C SER A 99 20.95 17.45 -3.56
N PRO A 100 20.78 18.80 -3.50
CA PRO A 100 21.35 19.59 -2.40
C PRO A 100 20.75 19.18 -1.04
N ARG A 101 19.48 18.80 -1.03
CA ARG A 101 18.78 18.40 0.19
C ARG A 101 19.31 17.08 0.75
N LEU A 102 19.48 16.08 -0.11
CA LEU A 102 20.03 14.76 0.24
C LEU A 102 21.48 14.88 0.68
N GLU A 103 22.28 15.68 -0.01
CA GLU A 103 23.66 15.97 0.36
C GLU A 103 23.76 16.62 1.75
N ALA A 104 22.92 17.65 1.99
CA ALA A 104 22.87 18.33 3.31
C ALA A 104 22.48 17.39 4.43
N LEU A 105 21.66 16.36 4.17
CA LEU A 105 21.23 15.37 5.16
C LEU A 105 22.18 14.15 5.25
N GLY A 106 23.23 14.07 4.43
CA GLY A 106 24.13 12.91 4.37
C GLY A 106 23.42 11.63 3.92
N ILE A 107 22.42 11.75 3.05
CA ILE A 107 21.57 10.63 2.62
C ILE A 107 21.99 10.15 1.23
N GLU A 108 22.15 8.83 1.11
CA GLU A 108 22.31 8.09 -0.14
C GLU A 108 21.03 7.28 -0.40
N VAL A 109 20.44 7.47 -1.57
CA VAL A 109 19.23 6.71 -1.96
C VAL A 109 19.65 5.37 -2.54
N SER A 110 19.21 4.29 -1.91
CA SER A 110 19.51 2.91 -2.35
C SER A 110 18.43 2.32 -3.26
N HIS A 111 17.20 2.81 -3.17
CA HIS A 111 16.08 2.39 -4.01
C HIS A 111 15.00 3.48 -4.01
N ALA A 112 14.36 3.70 -5.15
CA ALA A 112 13.33 4.72 -5.30
C ALA A 112 12.02 4.13 -5.85
N ILE A 113 10.91 4.39 -5.17
CA ILE A 113 9.58 3.92 -5.55
C ILE A 113 8.75 5.11 -6.03
N SER A 114 8.04 4.95 -7.15
CA SER A 114 7.19 6.00 -7.73
C SER A 114 6.07 5.42 -8.60
N ASP A 115 5.19 6.31 -9.09
CA ASP A 115 4.20 5.99 -10.14
C ASP A 115 4.83 5.67 -11.51
N ARG A 116 6.17 5.75 -11.61
CA ARG A 116 6.99 5.53 -12.81
C ARG A 116 6.76 6.57 -13.90
N ALA A 117 6.45 7.80 -13.56
CA ALA A 117 6.59 8.93 -14.47
C ALA A 117 8.04 8.99 -15.01
N LYS A 118 8.22 9.32 -16.29
CA LYS A 118 9.53 9.29 -16.94
C LYS A 118 10.58 10.13 -16.22
N ALA A 119 10.17 11.28 -15.67
CA ALA A 119 11.06 12.14 -14.89
C ALA A 119 11.54 11.46 -13.61
N LEU A 120 10.65 10.77 -12.90
CA LEU A 120 10.96 10.05 -11.65
C LEU A 120 11.84 8.82 -11.91
N ILE A 121 11.59 8.09 -13.00
CA ILE A 121 12.49 6.98 -13.40
C ILE A 121 13.90 7.53 -13.69
N LYS A 122 14.00 8.64 -14.46
CA LYS A 122 15.29 9.27 -14.76
C LYS A 122 15.97 9.79 -13.49
N LEU A 123 15.19 10.33 -12.53
CA LEU A 123 15.71 10.79 -11.25
C LEU A 123 16.31 9.63 -10.44
N ALA A 124 15.61 8.49 -10.34
CA ALA A 124 16.14 7.32 -9.67
C ALA A 124 17.42 6.80 -10.32
N VAL A 125 17.37 6.54 -11.64
CA VAL A 125 18.47 5.87 -12.35
C VAL A 125 19.68 6.80 -12.59
N THR A 126 19.44 8.05 -12.94
CA THR A 126 20.50 9.00 -13.32
C THR A 126 20.84 10.00 -12.20
N GLY A 127 19.84 10.41 -11.41
CA GLY A 127 20.03 11.40 -10.35
C GLY A 127 20.50 10.77 -9.04
N PHE A 128 19.90 9.65 -8.66
CA PHE A 128 20.22 8.93 -7.42
C PHE A 128 21.11 7.70 -7.65
N GLU A 129 21.33 7.30 -8.90
CA GLU A 129 22.11 6.11 -9.28
C GLU A 129 21.60 4.82 -8.62
N CYS A 130 20.28 4.69 -8.49
CA CYS A 130 19.62 3.55 -7.86
C CYS A 130 18.53 2.95 -8.74
N ASP A 131 18.04 1.76 -8.36
CA ASP A 131 16.92 1.11 -9.02
C ASP A 131 15.59 1.85 -8.80
N SER A 132 14.73 1.82 -9.83
CA SER A 132 13.40 2.42 -9.81
C SER A 132 12.33 1.35 -9.70
N GLY A 133 11.70 1.24 -8.52
CA GLY A 133 10.53 0.42 -8.27
C GLY A 133 9.22 1.09 -8.68
N ALA A 134 8.18 0.28 -8.85
CA ALA A 134 6.82 0.76 -9.09
C ALA A 134 6.04 0.85 -7.78
N ASP A 135 5.17 1.85 -7.68
CA ASP A 135 4.20 1.95 -6.60
C ASP A 135 2.99 1.04 -6.88
N LEU A 136 2.78 0.08 -6.00
CA LEU A 136 1.66 -0.85 -6.07
C LEU A 136 0.30 -0.15 -6.04
N PHE A 137 0.15 0.90 -5.24
CA PHE A 137 -1.10 1.65 -5.15
C PHE A 137 -1.49 2.24 -6.50
N HIS A 138 -0.56 2.91 -7.19
CA HIS A 138 -0.80 3.49 -8.50
C HIS A 138 -1.09 2.42 -9.56
N ALA A 139 -0.36 1.29 -9.53
CA ALA A 139 -0.62 0.17 -10.42
C ALA A 139 -2.05 -0.39 -10.28
N GLN A 140 -2.53 -0.55 -9.05
CA GLN A 140 -3.89 -1.02 -8.77
C GLN A 140 -4.96 0.04 -8.98
N GLN A 141 -4.63 1.32 -8.73
CA GLN A 141 -5.56 2.43 -8.92
C GLN A 141 -6.00 2.56 -10.38
N ASP A 142 -5.08 2.43 -11.32
CA ASP A 142 -5.39 2.45 -12.75
C ASP A 142 -6.37 1.32 -13.13
N LEU A 143 -6.13 0.10 -12.65
CA LEU A 143 -7.04 -1.03 -12.84
C LEU A 143 -8.42 -0.77 -12.21
N SER A 144 -8.45 -0.24 -10.99
CA SER A 144 -9.68 0.02 -10.24
C SER A 144 -10.51 1.12 -10.86
N ARG A 145 -9.90 2.23 -11.23
CA ARG A 145 -10.59 3.36 -11.87
C ARG A 145 -11.23 2.99 -13.19
N TRP A 146 -10.52 2.20 -13.97
CA TRP A 146 -10.94 1.94 -15.33
C TRP A 146 -11.81 0.67 -15.46
N LEU A 147 -11.43 -0.46 -14.88
CA LEU A 147 -12.17 -1.70 -14.95
C LEU A 147 -13.15 -1.87 -13.78
N GLY A 148 -12.67 -1.69 -12.55
CA GLY A 148 -13.47 -1.88 -11.34
C GLY A 148 -14.72 -1.02 -11.30
N SER A 149 -14.63 0.25 -11.69
CA SER A 149 -15.78 1.16 -11.73
C SER A 149 -16.83 0.77 -12.78
N LYS A 150 -16.40 0.20 -13.91
CA LYS A 150 -17.33 -0.29 -14.96
C LYS A 150 -18.05 -1.56 -14.51
N LEU A 151 -17.32 -2.53 -13.94
CA LEU A 151 -17.91 -3.74 -13.40
C LEU A 151 -18.88 -3.47 -12.25
N ALA A 152 -18.53 -2.53 -11.35
CA ALA A 152 -19.44 -2.10 -10.29
C ALA A 152 -20.73 -1.47 -10.84
N ARG A 153 -20.64 -0.69 -11.93
CA ARG A 153 -21.79 -0.10 -12.59
C ARG A 153 -22.67 -1.16 -13.28
N HIS A 154 -22.06 -2.16 -13.93
CA HIS A 154 -22.80 -3.28 -14.52
C HIS A 154 -23.56 -4.06 -13.44
N ALA A 155 -22.92 -4.41 -12.33
CA ALA A 155 -23.56 -5.09 -11.21
C ALA A 155 -24.72 -4.28 -10.61
N ALA A 156 -24.54 -2.97 -10.39
CA ALA A 156 -25.58 -2.09 -9.88
C ALA A 156 -26.76 -1.92 -10.87
N THR A 157 -26.51 -1.96 -12.18
CA THR A 157 -27.56 -1.92 -13.20
C THR A 157 -28.37 -3.22 -13.20
N ALA A 158 -27.70 -4.37 -13.17
CA ALA A 158 -28.37 -5.66 -13.09
C ALA A 158 -29.18 -5.83 -11.79
N GLU A 159 -28.67 -5.32 -10.66
CA GLU A 159 -29.40 -5.29 -9.38
C GLU A 159 -30.70 -4.47 -9.48
N LYS A 160 -30.65 -3.28 -10.07
CA LYS A 160 -31.83 -2.47 -10.30
C LYS A 160 -32.85 -3.16 -11.19
N GLN A 161 -32.41 -3.83 -12.27
CA GLN A 161 -33.28 -4.58 -13.17
C GLN A 161 -33.94 -5.75 -12.45
N LEU A 162 -33.20 -6.47 -11.60
CA LEU A 162 -33.74 -7.54 -10.76
C LEU A 162 -34.84 -7.02 -9.81
N ILE A 163 -34.57 -5.92 -9.10
CA ILE A 163 -35.56 -5.32 -8.18
C ILE A 163 -36.85 -4.94 -8.93
N VAL A 164 -36.71 -4.32 -10.11
CA VAL A 164 -37.86 -3.93 -10.94
C VAL A 164 -38.65 -5.17 -11.41
N ALA A 165 -37.97 -6.22 -11.88
CA ALA A 165 -38.60 -7.45 -12.34
C ALA A 165 -39.34 -8.19 -11.21
N GLN A 166 -38.72 -8.27 -10.01
CA GLN A 166 -39.35 -8.86 -8.84
C GLN A 166 -40.58 -8.07 -8.38
N ALA A 167 -40.47 -6.72 -8.32
CA ALA A 167 -41.60 -5.89 -7.96
C ALA A 167 -42.75 -5.97 -8.96
N ALA A 168 -42.48 -6.19 -10.25
CA ALA A 168 -43.51 -6.44 -11.28
C ALA A 168 -44.21 -7.81 -11.09
N GLU A 169 -43.43 -8.83 -10.72
CA GLU A 169 -43.97 -10.16 -10.42
C GLU A 169 -44.84 -10.13 -9.14
N GLU A 170 -44.41 -9.45 -8.08
CA GLU A 170 -45.15 -9.33 -6.81
C GLU A 170 -46.45 -8.51 -6.94
N LYS A 171 -46.47 -7.50 -7.80
CA LYS A 171 -47.65 -6.62 -8.02
C LYS A 171 -48.61 -7.16 -9.05
N MET A 172 -48.40 -8.33 -9.50
CA MET A 172 -49.24 -8.93 -10.55
C MET A 172 -50.68 -9.11 -10.06
N PRO A 173 -51.69 -8.63 -10.80
CA PRO A 173 -53.10 -8.76 -10.41
C PRO A 173 -53.58 -10.20 -10.45
N GLU A 174 -54.49 -10.56 -9.56
CA GLU A 174 -55.08 -11.91 -9.52
C GLU A 174 -55.77 -12.29 -10.88
N THR A 175 -56.24 -11.31 -11.60
CA THR A 175 -56.91 -11.45 -12.92
C THR A 175 -55.93 -11.70 -14.10
N ALA A 176 -54.61 -11.67 -13.85
CA ALA A 176 -53.62 -11.91 -14.93
C ALA A 176 -53.74 -13.31 -15.52
N THR A 177 -53.59 -13.38 -16.81
CA THR A 177 -53.59 -14.63 -17.57
C THR A 177 -52.38 -15.52 -17.23
N THR A 178 -52.49 -16.82 -17.49
CA THR A 178 -51.39 -17.77 -17.29
C THR A 178 -50.16 -17.37 -18.11
N ALA A 179 -50.34 -16.85 -19.33
CA ALA A 179 -49.26 -16.40 -20.19
C ALA A 179 -48.53 -15.19 -19.62
N GLU A 180 -49.27 -14.21 -19.09
CA GLU A 180 -48.65 -13.01 -18.43
C GLU A 180 -47.89 -13.40 -17.17
N ARG A 181 -48.42 -14.32 -16.38
CA ARG A 181 -47.72 -14.85 -15.18
C ARG A 181 -46.42 -15.53 -15.56
N GLN A 182 -46.44 -16.35 -16.60
CA GLN A 182 -45.25 -17.05 -17.10
C GLN A 182 -44.18 -16.05 -17.61
N ALA A 183 -44.58 -15.04 -18.38
CA ALA A 183 -43.69 -14.01 -18.91
C ALA A 183 -42.99 -13.22 -17.82
N LEU A 184 -43.70 -12.78 -16.75
CA LEU A 184 -43.12 -12.06 -15.61
C LEU A 184 -42.16 -12.94 -14.81
N LYS A 185 -42.47 -14.22 -14.59
CA LYS A 185 -41.57 -15.17 -13.96
C LYS A 185 -40.29 -15.39 -14.75
N GLU A 186 -40.40 -15.52 -16.06
CA GLU A 186 -39.23 -15.67 -16.94
C GLU A 186 -38.37 -14.40 -16.92
N GLN A 187 -38.99 -13.21 -16.93
CA GLN A 187 -38.28 -11.93 -16.80
C GLN A 187 -37.52 -11.81 -15.47
N SER A 188 -38.20 -12.16 -14.37
CA SER A 188 -37.58 -12.17 -13.03
C SER A 188 -36.41 -13.15 -12.93
N LEU A 189 -36.60 -14.36 -13.49
CA LEU A 189 -35.57 -15.40 -13.55
C LEU A 189 -34.34 -14.95 -14.38
N ASN A 190 -34.58 -14.33 -15.53
CA ASN A 190 -33.50 -13.83 -16.38
C ASN A 190 -32.75 -12.67 -15.71
N ALA A 191 -33.47 -11.71 -15.14
CA ALA A 191 -32.86 -10.62 -14.39
C ALA A 191 -32.02 -11.12 -13.19
N ARG A 192 -32.48 -12.23 -12.56
CA ARG A 192 -31.70 -12.87 -11.49
C ARG A 192 -30.41 -13.49 -12.00
N LYS A 193 -30.46 -14.20 -13.12
CA LYS A 193 -29.25 -14.77 -13.75
C LYS A 193 -28.24 -13.67 -14.14
N ASP A 194 -28.72 -12.58 -14.72
CA ASP A 194 -27.88 -11.45 -15.13
C ASP A 194 -27.22 -10.80 -13.92
N TYR A 195 -27.97 -10.63 -12.83
CA TYR A 195 -27.43 -10.10 -11.58
C TYR A 195 -26.37 -11.03 -10.98
N ASP A 196 -26.67 -12.33 -10.86
CA ASP A 196 -25.75 -13.30 -10.28
C ASP A 196 -24.45 -13.39 -11.11
N GLN A 197 -24.55 -13.35 -12.46
CA GLN A 197 -23.42 -13.31 -13.36
C GLN A 197 -22.58 -12.02 -13.16
N ALA A 198 -23.22 -10.85 -13.14
CA ALA A 198 -22.52 -9.58 -12.95
C ALA A 198 -21.79 -9.52 -11.59
N ARG A 199 -22.41 -10.04 -10.53
CA ARG A 199 -21.80 -10.16 -9.20
C ARG A 199 -20.63 -11.13 -9.19
N GLN A 200 -20.75 -12.25 -9.87
CA GLN A 200 -19.64 -13.21 -9.98
C GLN A 200 -18.44 -12.63 -10.72
N VAL A 201 -18.67 -11.92 -11.82
CA VAL A 201 -17.64 -11.21 -12.57
C VAL A 201 -16.94 -10.20 -11.67
N GLN A 202 -17.68 -9.36 -10.94
CA GLN A 202 -17.14 -8.40 -10.01
C GLN A 202 -16.32 -9.06 -8.90
N THR A 203 -16.81 -10.16 -8.34
CA THR A 203 -16.10 -10.92 -7.29
C THR A 203 -14.79 -11.51 -7.81
N THR A 204 -14.82 -12.09 -9.02
CA THR A 204 -13.63 -12.64 -9.68
C THR A 204 -12.59 -11.55 -9.96
N TYR A 205 -13.04 -10.37 -10.40
CA TYR A 205 -12.15 -9.21 -10.56
C TYR A 205 -11.48 -8.83 -9.26
N HIS A 206 -12.24 -8.63 -8.18
CA HIS A 206 -11.68 -8.25 -6.87
C HIS A 206 -10.73 -9.32 -6.32
N LYS A 207 -11.02 -10.61 -6.53
CA LYS A 207 -10.09 -11.69 -6.16
C LYS A 207 -8.76 -11.57 -6.89
N ASN A 208 -8.77 -11.30 -8.21
CA ASN A 208 -7.53 -11.13 -8.96
C ASN A 208 -6.80 -9.83 -8.60
N LEU A 209 -7.52 -8.73 -8.37
CA LEU A 209 -6.92 -7.47 -7.93
C LEU A 209 -6.25 -7.60 -6.55
N ARG A 210 -6.90 -8.31 -5.62
CA ARG A 210 -6.28 -8.64 -4.33
C ARG A 210 -5.06 -9.54 -4.52
N GLY A 211 -5.14 -10.54 -5.41
CA GLY A 211 -4.01 -11.40 -5.75
C GLY A 211 -2.79 -10.64 -6.27
N VAL A 212 -2.97 -9.46 -6.86
CA VAL A 212 -1.84 -8.57 -7.21
C VAL A 212 -1.12 -8.08 -5.95
N SER A 213 -1.86 -7.63 -4.91
CA SER A 213 -1.24 -7.26 -3.63
C SER A 213 -0.60 -8.46 -2.95
N ASP A 214 -1.31 -9.58 -2.94
CA ASP A 214 -0.89 -10.80 -2.25
C ASP A 214 0.38 -11.41 -2.87
N ALA A 215 0.67 -11.13 -4.15
CA ALA A 215 1.88 -11.59 -4.81
C ALA A 215 3.13 -10.81 -4.37
N ILE A 216 2.99 -9.53 -3.97
CA ILE A 216 4.12 -8.64 -3.69
C ILE A 216 4.47 -8.70 -2.19
N HIS A 217 4.79 -9.89 -1.73
CA HIS A 217 5.34 -10.12 -0.39
C HIS A 217 6.69 -10.80 -0.50
N PRO A 218 7.66 -10.48 0.36
CA PRO A 218 8.93 -11.18 0.40
C PRO A 218 8.81 -12.66 0.83
N PHE A 219 7.63 -13.03 1.36
CA PHE A 219 7.29 -14.40 1.75
C PHE A 219 5.97 -14.82 1.13
N SER A 220 5.90 -16.07 0.71
CA SER A 220 4.68 -16.71 0.22
C SER A 220 3.59 -16.72 1.29
N LEU A 221 2.38 -16.33 0.93
CA LEU A 221 1.22 -16.34 1.82
C LEU A 221 0.73 -17.76 2.14
N SER A 222 1.14 -18.78 1.38
CA SER A 222 0.71 -20.15 1.58
C SER A 222 1.55 -20.90 2.62
N ASP A 223 2.89 -20.78 2.53
CA ASP A 223 3.83 -21.58 3.29
C ASP A 223 4.94 -20.77 3.98
N SER A 224 4.94 -19.44 3.81
CA SER A 224 5.95 -18.52 4.33
C SER A 224 7.36 -18.73 3.76
N SER A 225 7.50 -19.47 2.65
CA SER A 225 8.78 -19.59 1.94
C SER A 225 9.20 -18.25 1.32
N PRO A 226 10.50 -17.99 1.15
CA PRO A 226 10.98 -16.81 0.47
C PRO A 226 10.45 -16.72 -0.97
N ASN A 227 9.98 -15.53 -1.34
CA ASN A 227 9.61 -15.19 -2.71
C ASN A 227 10.79 -14.51 -3.42
N ASP A 228 10.88 -14.76 -4.73
CA ASP A 228 11.82 -14.08 -5.63
C ASP A 228 11.07 -13.29 -6.70
N ALA A 229 11.80 -12.42 -7.42
CA ALA A 229 11.21 -11.57 -8.45
C ALA A 229 10.59 -12.37 -9.61
N GLU A 230 11.14 -13.54 -9.93
CA GLU A 230 10.62 -14.36 -11.03
C GLU A 230 9.26 -14.96 -10.68
N LYS A 231 9.12 -15.57 -9.50
CA LYS A 231 7.84 -16.08 -9.00
C LYS A 231 6.78 -14.99 -8.90
N ILE A 232 7.18 -13.82 -8.37
CA ILE A 232 6.28 -12.66 -8.26
C ILE A 232 5.83 -12.20 -9.65
N ALA A 233 6.77 -12.04 -10.59
CA ALA A 233 6.43 -11.62 -11.95
C ALA A 233 5.49 -12.62 -12.66
N GLN A 234 5.71 -13.93 -12.49
CA GLN A 234 4.83 -14.97 -13.04
C GLN A 234 3.42 -14.92 -12.44
N GLU A 235 3.30 -14.73 -11.12
CA GLU A 235 2.01 -14.60 -10.46
C GLU A 235 1.28 -13.33 -10.90
N LEU A 236 1.98 -12.19 -10.96
CA LEU A 236 1.41 -10.93 -11.45
C LEU A 236 0.95 -11.04 -12.91
N GLU A 237 1.71 -11.70 -13.80
CA GLU A 237 1.29 -11.93 -15.17
C GLU A 237 0.07 -12.85 -15.26
N THR A 238 -0.02 -13.85 -14.38
CA THR A 238 -1.19 -14.73 -14.27
C THR A 238 -2.44 -13.93 -13.89
N ARG A 239 -2.33 -13.03 -12.90
CA ARG A 239 -3.43 -12.12 -12.50
C ARG A 239 -3.78 -11.15 -13.62
N ALA A 240 -2.77 -10.60 -14.30
CA ALA A 240 -2.96 -9.70 -15.44
C ALA A 240 -3.73 -10.38 -16.58
N LYS A 241 -3.40 -11.64 -16.91
CA LYS A 241 -4.12 -12.44 -17.93
C LYS A 241 -5.57 -12.66 -17.54
N ALA A 242 -5.83 -13.06 -16.29
CA ALA A 242 -7.19 -13.29 -15.79
C ALA A 242 -8.03 -11.99 -15.82
N ILE A 243 -7.46 -10.84 -15.43
CA ILE A 243 -8.14 -9.54 -15.48
C ILE A 243 -8.41 -9.13 -16.94
N ALA A 244 -7.43 -9.32 -17.84
CA ALA A 244 -7.59 -9.00 -19.27
C ALA A 244 -8.65 -9.85 -19.94
N GLN A 245 -8.70 -11.15 -19.64
CA GLN A 245 -9.72 -12.07 -20.13
C GLN A 245 -11.12 -11.63 -19.67
N LEU A 246 -11.28 -11.36 -18.37
CA LEU A 246 -12.53 -10.88 -17.80
C LEU A 246 -13.01 -9.58 -18.45
N ALA A 247 -12.10 -8.64 -18.71
CA ALA A 247 -12.42 -7.39 -19.40
C ALA A 247 -12.84 -7.61 -20.86
N GLY A 248 -12.22 -8.57 -21.54
CA GLY A 248 -12.60 -8.98 -22.90
C GLY A 248 -13.97 -9.64 -22.97
N GLU A 249 -14.26 -10.57 -22.04
CA GLU A 249 -15.57 -11.25 -21.96
C GLU A 249 -16.73 -10.28 -21.66
N GLN A 250 -16.43 -9.17 -20.98
CA GLN A 250 -17.40 -8.11 -20.68
C GLN A 250 -17.42 -6.97 -21.72
N ASP A 251 -16.73 -7.14 -22.85
CA ASP A 251 -16.60 -6.13 -23.93
C ASP A 251 -16.25 -4.73 -23.44
N ILE A 252 -15.36 -4.64 -22.43
CA ILE A 252 -14.96 -3.36 -21.86
C ILE A 252 -13.91 -2.70 -22.74
N SER A 253 -14.27 -1.61 -23.39
CA SER A 253 -13.39 -0.82 -24.26
C SER A 253 -12.16 -0.28 -23.55
N GLY A 254 -11.00 -0.22 -24.23
CA GLY A 254 -9.75 0.35 -23.70
C GLY A 254 -8.97 -0.57 -22.77
N HIS A 255 -9.41 -1.82 -22.54
CA HIS A 255 -8.73 -2.76 -21.64
C HIS A 255 -7.27 -3.05 -22.06
N LYS A 256 -6.98 -3.03 -23.36
CA LYS A 256 -5.63 -3.35 -23.87
C LYS A 256 -4.58 -2.35 -23.41
N ASP A 257 -4.91 -1.05 -23.41
CA ASP A 257 -3.97 0.01 -23.03
C ASP A 257 -3.67 -0.02 -21.52
N VAL A 258 -4.72 -0.17 -20.70
CA VAL A 258 -4.55 -0.25 -19.24
C VAL A 258 -3.79 -1.52 -18.86
N MET A 259 -4.10 -2.66 -19.48
CA MET A 259 -3.37 -3.90 -19.23
C MET A 259 -1.92 -3.85 -19.72
N LYS A 260 -1.66 -3.16 -20.85
CA LYS A 260 -0.27 -2.90 -21.28
C LYS A 260 0.48 -2.05 -20.26
N LYS A 261 -0.14 -0.98 -19.76
CA LYS A 261 0.45 -0.13 -18.71
C LYS A 261 0.74 -0.94 -17.44
N PHE A 262 -0.20 -1.75 -16.99
CA PHE A 262 -0.02 -2.61 -15.81
C PHE A 262 1.12 -3.63 -16.03
N ARG A 263 1.17 -4.33 -17.18
CA ARG A 263 2.26 -5.28 -17.48
C ARG A 263 3.64 -4.65 -17.48
N ASN A 264 3.75 -3.40 -17.93
CA ASN A 264 5.02 -2.66 -17.88
C ASN A 264 5.49 -2.37 -16.44
N GLN A 265 4.62 -2.53 -15.44
CA GLN A 265 4.95 -2.33 -14.03
C GLN A 265 5.28 -3.65 -13.31
N ILE A 266 5.02 -4.82 -13.92
CA ILE A 266 5.23 -6.13 -13.28
C ILE A 266 6.69 -6.31 -12.84
N GLN A 267 7.64 -6.13 -13.72
CA GLN A 267 9.05 -6.27 -13.39
C GLN A 267 9.52 -5.25 -12.34
N PRO A 268 9.22 -3.94 -12.46
CA PRO A 268 9.52 -2.97 -11.41
C PRO A 268 8.90 -3.26 -10.05
N LEU A 269 7.70 -3.87 -10.00
CA LEU A 269 7.09 -4.31 -8.73
C LEU A 269 7.84 -5.50 -8.13
N ALA A 270 8.19 -6.47 -8.98
CA ALA A 270 8.91 -7.67 -8.55
C ALA A 270 10.34 -7.37 -8.06
N VAL A 271 11.05 -6.46 -8.74
CA VAL A 271 12.42 -6.04 -8.37
C VAL A 271 12.48 -5.41 -6.98
N SER A 272 11.43 -4.72 -6.51
CA SER A 272 11.41 -4.17 -5.15
C SER A 272 11.54 -5.24 -4.08
N VAL A 273 11.03 -6.45 -4.32
CA VAL A 273 11.20 -7.59 -3.38
C VAL A 273 12.62 -8.15 -3.46
N SER A 274 13.22 -8.25 -4.65
CA SER A 274 14.64 -8.63 -4.80
C SER A 274 15.56 -7.64 -4.10
N PHE A 275 15.30 -6.34 -4.23
CA PHE A 275 16.02 -5.31 -3.50
C PHE A 275 15.94 -5.54 -1.98
N TRP A 276 14.75 -5.83 -1.46
CA TRP A 276 14.58 -6.14 -0.05
C TRP A 276 15.43 -7.33 0.40
N TRP A 277 15.48 -8.41 -0.38
CA TRP A 277 16.31 -9.58 -0.10
C TRP A 277 17.82 -9.27 -0.17
N CYS A 278 18.26 -8.47 -1.14
CA CYS A 278 19.65 -8.01 -1.22
C CYS A 278 20.03 -7.21 0.03
N TRP A 279 19.16 -6.29 0.45
CA TRP A 279 19.38 -5.51 1.67
C TRP A 279 19.46 -6.38 2.93
N VAL A 280 18.59 -7.39 3.06
CA VAL A 280 18.63 -8.37 4.16
C VAL A 280 19.96 -9.13 4.15
N SER A 281 20.37 -9.64 2.99
CA SER A 281 21.62 -10.39 2.85
C SER A 281 22.85 -9.54 3.19
N GLU A 282 22.94 -8.31 2.68
CA GLU A 282 24.02 -7.38 3.01
C GLU A 282 24.06 -7.08 4.52
N THR A 283 22.91 -6.91 5.15
CA THR A 283 22.81 -6.66 6.59
C THR A 283 23.33 -7.84 7.40
N LEU A 284 22.95 -9.07 7.05
CA LEU A 284 23.40 -10.29 7.73
C LEU A 284 24.90 -10.54 7.53
N GLN A 285 25.42 -10.30 6.32
CA GLN A 285 26.86 -10.35 6.04
C GLN A 285 27.64 -9.34 6.92
N GLY A 286 27.11 -8.12 7.07
CA GLY A 286 27.69 -7.11 7.96
C GLY A 286 27.74 -7.49 9.43
N LEU A 287 26.82 -8.41 9.86
CA LEU A 287 26.80 -8.95 11.22
C LEU A 287 27.76 -10.14 11.41
N ALA A 288 28.39 -10.65 10.35
CA ALA A 288 29.34 -11.76 10.34
C ALA A 288 28.81 -13.01 11.08
N VAL A 289 27.52 -13.31 10.91
CA VAL A 289 26.89 -14.52 11.47
C VAL A 289 27.35 -15.76 10.69
N ASP A 290 27.40 -16.94 11.34
CA ASP A 290 27.66 -18.19 10.64
C ASP A 290 26.47 -18.59 9.74
N LYS A 291 26.74 -19.46 8.78
CA LYS A 291 25.75 -19.83 7.75
C LYS A 291 24.51 -20.51 8.33
N ASP A 292 24.65 -21.33 9.34
CA ASP A 292 23.52 -22.05 9.96
C ASP A 292 22.59 -21.05 10.66
N LEU A 293 23.17 -20.03 11.31
CA LEU A 293 22.42 -18.93 11.92
C LEU A 293 21.79 -18.04 10.84
N GLU A 294 22.50 -17.72 9.76
CA GLU A 294 21.95 -16.95 8.63
C GLU A 294 20.73 -17.66 8.03
N ASP A 295 20.83 -18.96 7.77
CA ASP A 295 19.73 -19.77 7.25
C ASP A 295 18.53 -19.79 8.22
N TRP A 296 18.78 -19.96 9.51
CA TRP A 296 17.71 -19.90 10.51
C TRP A 296 17.07 -18.51 10.62
N LEU A 297 17.86 -17.45 10.61
CA LEU A 297 17.37 -16.07 10.63
C LEU A 297 16.47 -15.80 9.43
N THR A 298 16.89 -16.17 8.23
CA THR A 298 16.17 -15.86 6.98
C THR A 298 14.92 -16.72 6.80
N THR A 299 14.98 -18.00 7.13
CA THR A 299 13.88 -18.95 6.88
C THR A 299 12.89 -19.05 8.05
N THR A 300 13.32 -18.72 9.26
CA THR A 300 12.52 -18.93 10.47
C THR A 300 12.18 -17.64 11.21
N LEU A 301 13.16 -16.84 11.60
CA LEU A 301 12.90 -15.63 12.39
C LEU A 301 12.34 -14.48 11.55
N LEU A 302 12.91 -14.24 10.39
CA LEU A 302 12.52 -13.11 9.54
C LEU A 302 11.05 -13.16 9.08
N PRO A 303 10.46 -14.33 8.70
CA PRO A 303 9.02 -14.45 8.48
C PRO A 303 8.18 -14.03 9.69
N VAL A 304 8.59 -14.37 10.90
CA VAL A 304 7.88 -13.98 12.13
C VAL A 304 7.89 -12.45 12.30
N VAL A 305 9.07 -11.85 12.18
CA VAL A 305 9.23 -10.39 12.30
C VAL A 305 8.42 -9.65 11.22
N TYR A 306 8.45 -10.16 10.00
CA TYR A 306 7.70 -9.62 8.88
C TYR A 306 6.18 -9.66 9.14
N TRP A 307 5.63 -10.82 9.50
CA TRP A 307 4.19 -10.97 9.74
C TRP A 307 3.73 -10.25 11.01
N HIS A 308 4.59 -10.16 12.02
CA HIS A 308 4.32 -9.32 13.19
C HIS A 308 4.15 -7.85 12.79
N ARG A 309 5.06 -7.32 11.96
CA ARG A 309 4.96 -5.95 11.44
C ARG A 309 3.71 -5.77 10.58
N GLN A 310 3.40 -6.72 9.69
CA GLN A 310 2.19 -6.66 8.87
C GLN A 310 0.91 -6.66 9.72
N LEU A 311 0.87 -7.45 10.78
CA LEU A 311 -0.25 -7.45 11.71
C LEU A 311 -0.47 -6.07 12.36
N HIS A 312 0.60 -5.42 12.80
CA HIS A 312 0.51 -4.08 13.38
C HIS A 312 0.06 -3.01 12.36
N LEU A 313 0.51 -3.12 11.12
CA LEU A 313 0.18 -2.14 10.07
C LEU A 313 -1.25 -2.32 9.55
N THR A 314 -1.70 -3.56 9.36
CA THR A 314 -2.95 -3.85 8.66
C THR A 314 -4.08 -4.27 9.58
N GLN A 315 -3.77 -4.85 10.75
CA GLN A 315 -4.71 -5.42 11.72
C GLN A 315 -5.70 -6.41 11.09
N ASN A 316 -5.33 -7.05 9.98
CA ASN A 316 -6.20 -7.98 9.28
C ASN A 316 -6.03 -9.43 9.78
N SER A 317 -7.05 -10.26 9.57
CA SER A 317 -7.08 -11.66 10.01
C SER A 317 -6.02 -12.52 9.31
N GLN A 318 -5.69 -12.21 8.05
CA GLN A 318 -4.70 -12.95 7.28
C GLN A 318 -3.29 -12.75 7.85
N ALA A 319 -2.88 -11.51 8.15
CA ALA A 319 -1.60 -11.22 8.79
C ALA A 319 -1.51 -11.88 10.18
N SER A 320 -2.62 -11.90 10.94
CA SER A 320 -2.69 -12.58 12.23
C SER A 320 -2.49 -14.09 12.12
N GLU A 321 -3.10 -14.73 11.12
CA GLU A 321 -2.95 -16.16 10.87
C GLU A 321 -1.52 -16.53 10.49
N HIS A 322 -0.91 -15.77 9.55
CA HIS A 322 0.49 -15.97 9.15
C HIS A 322 1.46 -15.75 10.31
N TYR A 323 1.25 -14.68 11.09
CA TYR A 323 2.07 -14.44 12.28
C TYR A 323 1.99 -15.61 13.26
N ARG A 324 0.79 -16.09 13.60
CA ARG A 324 0.62 -17.22 14.52
C ARG A 324 1.29 -18.48 14.01
N LYS A 325 1.14 -18.80 12.71
CA LYS A 325 1.76 -19.97 12.08
C LYS A 325 3.29 -19.91 12.15
N THR A 326 3.87 -18.80 11.72
CA THR A 326 5.33 -18.63 11.70
C THR A 326 5.91 -18.55 13.11
N TRP A 327 5.21 -17.91 14.06
CA TRP A 327 5.62 -17.89 15.46
C TRP A 327 5.66 -19.29 16.08
N THR A 328 4.63 -20.12 15.87
CA THR A 328 4.61 -21.49 16.37
C THR A 328 5.78 -22.30 15.82
N GLN A 329 6.06 -22.19 14.53
CA GLN A 329 7.19 -22.85 13.89
C GLN A 329 8.53 -22.38 14.47
N ALA A 330 8.71 -21.06 14.63
CA ALA A 330 9.93 -20.48 15.19
C ALA A 330 10.14 -20.88 16.65
N SER A 331 9.09 -20.93 17.47
CA SER A 331 9.18 -21.36 18.88
C SER A 331 9.69 -22.77 19.02
N HIS A 332 9.21 -23.72 18.20
CA HIS A 332 9.70 -25.10 18.21
C HIS A 332 11.17 -25.20 17.79
N THR A 333 11.59 -24.45 16.78
CA THR A 333 12.99 -24.49 16.33
C THR A 333 13.93 -23.74 17.28
N LEU A 334 13.44 -22.68 17.95
CA LEU A 334 14.23 -21.93 18.94
C LEU A 334 14.60 -22.77 20.15
N GLU A 335 13.68 -23.62 20.65
CA GLU A 335 13.95 -24.52 21.77
C GLU A 335 15.06 -25.55 21.45
N ALA A 336 15.15 -25.94 20.18
CA ALA A 336 16.16 -26.86 19.68
C ALA A 336 17.48 -26.21 19.27
N HIS A 337 17.54 -24.88 19.16
CA HIS A 337 18.70 -24.16 18.65
C HIS A 337 19.73 -23.89 19.75
N PRO A 338 21.06 -24.01 19.47
CA PRO A 338 22.12 -23.75 20.46
C PRO A 338 22.08 -22.37 21.14
N PHE A 339 21.48 -21.37 20.50
CA PHE A 339 21.32 -20.02 21.03
C PHE A 339 20.11 -19.83 21.96
N SER A 340 19.29 -20.87 22.19
CA SER A 340 18.08 -20.79 23.02
C SER A 340 18.37 -20.27 24.44
N ALA A 341 19.47 -20.66 25.03
CA ALA A 341 19.91 -20.25 26.37
C ALA A 341 20.22 -18.73 26.44
N THR A 342 20.81 -18.17 25.38
CA THR A 342 21.17 -16.74 25.31
C THR A 342 19.94 -15.86 25.11
N PHE A 343 18.94 -16.35 24.37
CA PHE A 343 17.67 -15.64 24.16
C PHE A 343 16.79 -15.65 25.41
N ALA A 344 16.71 -16.77 26.12
CA ALA A 344 15.97 -16.90 27.38
C ALA A 344 16.50 -15.91 28.45
N ALA A 345 17.82 -15.84 28.61
CA ALA A 345 18.47 -14.91 29.55
C ALA A 345 18.19 -13.42 29.24
N ARG A 346 18.02 -13.05 27.97
CA ARG A 346 17.67 -11.67 27.59
C ARG A 346 16.20 -11.33 27.81
N GLN A 347 15.27 -12.28 27.66
CA GLN A 347 13.86 -12.07 27.94
C GLN A 347 13.58 -11.86 29.44
N GLU A 348 14.27 -12.59 30.30
CA GLU A 348 14.17 -12.41 31.75
C GLU A 348 14.69 -11.05 32.22
N SER A 349 15.71 -10.49 31.54
CA SER A 349 16.26 -9.17 31.85
C SER A 349 15.39 -7.99 31.31
N SER A 350 14.51 -8.23 30.34
CA SER A 350 13.66 -7.20 29.71
C SER A 350 12.20 -7.21 30.16
N SER A 351 11.81 -8.09 31.06
CA SER A 351 10.47 -8.04 31.68
C SER A 351 10.35 -6.79 32.54
N PRO A 352 9.44 -5.84 32.25
CA PRO A 352 9.21 -4.71 33.12
C PRO A 352 8.75 -5.23 34.48
N GLN A 353 9.56 -4.98 35.53
CA GLN A 353 9.11 -5.20 36.89
C GLN A 353 7.78 -4.47 37.09
N LYS A 354 6.72 -5.26 37.33
CA LYS A 354 5.44 -4.72 37.80
C LYS A 354 5.68 -3.91 39.06
N ARG A 355 5.60 -2.61 38.94
CA ARG A 355 5.35 -1.69 40.05
C ARG A 355 3.96 -1.12 39.94
#